data_50c9f80714fa476d391ff141e1994a27
#
_entry.id   50c9f80714fa476d391ff141e1994a27
#
_cell.length_a   1.000
_cell.length_b   1.000
_cell.length_c   1.000
_cell.angle_alpha   90.00
_cell.angle_beta   90.00
_cell.angle_gamma   90.00
#
_symmetry.space_group_name_H-M   'P 1'
#
loop_
_entity.id
_entity.type
_entity.pdbx_description
1 polymer ?
#
loop_
_entity_poly.entity_id
_entity_poly.type
_entity_poly.pdbx_seq_one_letter_code
_entity_poly.pdbx_strand_id
1 'polypeptide(L)'
;MNHRIRKGIISLSFFLITASLSAQEKYFTKSGSISFVSKGNIETIQASHRSVTCVLDSKTGAVQFAVLMKGFEFKKALMQEHFNENYVESDKYPKAEFRGQIVNNNDIAYAKDGEYKAHVKGKLTMHGQTRDVETDGKINVKNGKLLTNAVFTILMSDYNISIPNLVKENMSNTVTITVNCTLDPLKS
;
A
#
# COMPACT_ATOMS: atom_id res chain seq x y z
N MET A 1 68.73 -33.76 39.21
CA MET A 1 67.89 -32.60 39.52
C MET A 1 67.12 -32.27 38.27
N ASN A 2 65.89 -32.82 38.11
CA ASN A 2 65.12 -32.81 36.87
C ASN A 2 64.06 -31.68 36.89
N HIS A 3 64.25 -30.63 36.08
CA HIS A 3 63.23 -29.63 35.89
C HIS A 3 62.29 -30.04 34.71
N ARG A 4 61.04 -30.38 35.04
CA ARG A 4 59.95 -30.60 34.08
C ARG A 4 59.32 -29.23 33.74
N ILE A 5 59.50 -28.79 32.52
CA ILE A 5 58.83 -27.63 31.96
C ILE A 5 57.41 -28.07 31.56
N ARG A 6 56.39 -27.58 32.23
CA ARG A 6 54.98 -27.73 31.85
C ARG A 6 54.63 -26.68 30.75
N LYS A 7 54.43 -27.18 29.53
CA LYS A 7 53.86 -26.34 28.45
C LYS A 7 52.34 -26.18 28.70
N GLY A 8 51.96 -24.98 29.08
CA GLY A 8 50.53 -24.58 29.13
C GLY A 8 50.01 -24.33 27.71
N ILE A 9 48.98 -25.10 27.30
CA ILE A 9 48.24 -24.90 26.09
C ILE A 9 47.16 -23.83 26.38
N ILE A 10 47.34 -22.62 25.84
CA ILE A 10 46.32 -21.57 25.87
C ILE A 10 45.33 -21.88 24.76
N SER A 11 44.18 -22.40 25.08
CA SER A 11 43.04 -22.58 24.17
C SER A 11 42.38 -21.24 23.94
N LEU A 12 42.60 -20.64 22.76
CA LEU A 12 41.95 -19.41 22.33
C LEU A 12 40.55 -19.77 21.80
N SER A 13 39.53 -19.66 22.67
CA SER A 13 38.13 -19.83 22.27
C SER A 13 37.69 -18.63 21.42
N PHE A 14 37.56 -18.87 20.11
CA PHE A 14 37.00 -17.90 19.17
C PHE A 14 35.48 -17.85 19.35
N PHE A 15 34.98 -16.83 20.04
CA PHE A 15 33.54 -16.60 20.26
C PHE A 15 32.97 -15.99 18.98
N LEU A 16 32.30 -16.81 18.15
CA LEU A 16 31.56 -16.34 16.97
C LEU A 16 30.34 -15.56 17.45
N ILE A 17 30.42 -14.22 17.41
CA ILE A 17 29.28 -13.35 17.59
C ILE A 17 28.45 -13.43 16.31
N THR A 18 27.42 -14.27 16.30
CA THR A 18 26.38 -14.25 15.26
C THR A 18 25.54 -12.98 15.47
N ALA A 19 25.84 -11.93 14.72
CA ALA A 19 24.96 -10.78 14.62
C ALA A 19 23.63 -11.27 14.00
N SER A 20 22.60 -11.43 14.82
CA SER A 20 21.23 -11.62 14.35
C SER A 20 20.83 -10.35 13.61
N LEU A 21 20.87 -10.38 12.27
CA LEU A 21 20.22 -9.35 11.46
C LEU A 21 18.72 -9.45 11.81
N SER A 22 18.24 -8.54 12.64
CA SER A 22 16.80 -8.35 12.81
C SER A 22 16.25 -7.95 11.45
N ALA A 23 15.58 -8.88 10.79
CA ALA A 23 14.87 -8.58 9.56
C ALA A 23 13.87 -7.47 9.87
N GLN A 24 13.96 -6.37 9.14
CA GLN A 24 13.02 -5.25 9.27
C GLN A 24 11.61 -5.77 9.00
N GLU A 25 10.74 -5.72 10.00
CA GLU A 25 9.41 -6.33 9.89
C GLU A 25 8.36 -5.39 9.30
N LYS A 26 8.52 -4.07 9.46
CA LYS A 26 7.55 -3.08 9.00
C LYS A 26 8.14 -2.10 8.00
N TYR A 27 7.33 -1.78 7.00
CA TYR A 27 7.62 -0.80 5.96
C TYR A 27 6.53 0.26 5.95
N PHE A 28 6.89 1.50 5.63
CA PHE A 28 6.01 2.64 5.77
C PHE A 28 6.28 3.72 4.74
N THR A 29 5.23 4.44 4.34
CA THR A 29 5.32 5.71 3.61
C THR A 29 4.18 6.65 3.97
N LYS A 30 4.40 7.96 3.80
CA LYS A 30 3.35 9.01 3.79
C LYS A 30 3.21 9.65 2.41
N SER A 31 4.03 9.24 1.46
CA SER A 31 4.12 9.82 0.11
C SER A 31 3.72 8.81 -0.98
N GLY A 32 2.90 7.83 -0.63
CA GLY A 32 2.29 6.95 -1.61
C GLY A 32 1.39 7.73 -2.57
N SER A 33 1.21 7.23 -3.79
CA SER A 33 0.30 7.83 -4.76
C SER A 33 -0.85 6.89 -5.10
N ILE A 34 -2.04 7.46 -5.20
CA ILE A 34 -3.22 6.81 -5.74
C ILE A 34 -3.76 7.69 -6.86
N SER A 35 -4.12 7.08 -7.95
CA SER A 35 -4.90 7.72 -9.01
C SER A 35 -6.12 6.89 -9.34
N PHE A 36 -7.15 7.55 -9.83
CA PHE A 36 -8.30 6.85 -10.35
C PHE A 36 -8.74 7.42 -11.71
N VAL A 37 -9.40 6.56 -12.47
CA VAL A 37 -9.98 6.88 -13.77
C VAL A 37 -11.39 6.29 -13.84
N SER A 38 -12.37 7.13 -14.18
CA SER A 38 -13.72 6.74 -14.61
C SER A 38 -13.88 7.11 -16.08
N LYS A 39 -14.05 6.11 -16.94
CA LYS A 39 -14.23 6.32 -18.38
C LYS A 39 -15.73 6.33 -18.72
N GLY A 40 -16.30 7.51 -18.82
CA GLY A 40 -17.64 7.68 -19.39
C GLY A 40 -17.61 7.67 -20.92
N ASN A 41 -18.78 7.70 -21.55
CA ASN A 41 -18.91 7.72 -23.01
C ASN A 41 -18.43 9.02 -23.63
N ILE A 42 -18.58 10.14 -22.91
CA ILE A 42 -18.28 11.48 -23.40
C ILE A 42 -17.01 12.04 -22.76
N GLU A 43 -16.82 11.81 -21.47
CA GLU A 43 -15.68 12.38 -20.72
C GLU A 43 -14.98 11.33 -19.88
N THR A 44 -13.66 11.46 -19.77
CA THR A 44 -12.84 10.69 -18.83
C THR A 44 -12.56 11.54 -17.61
N ILE A 45 -13.01 11.11 -16.45
CA ILE A 45 -12.74 11.74 -15.15
C ILE A 45 -11.54 11.06 -14.53
N GLN A 46 -10.53 11.84 -14.15
CA GLN A 46 -9.33 11.34 -13.50
C GLN A 46 -8.85 12.30 -12.43
N ALA A 47 -8.32 11.72 -11.35
CA ALA A 47 -7.67 12.47 -10.28
C ALA A 47 -6.50 11.68 -9.70
N SER A 48 -5.61 12.38 -9.00
CA SER A 48 -4.46 11.78 -8.33
C SER A 48 -4.29 12.34 -6.93
N HIS A 49 -3.74 11.53 -6.03
CA HIS A 49 -3.38 11.90 -4.67
C HIS A 49 -1.94 11.43 -4.41
N ARG A 50 -1.08 12.29 -3.84
CA ARG A 50 0.35 12.02 -3.68
C ARG A 50 0.82 11.96 -2.21
N SER A 51 -0.10 11.99 -1.28
CA SER A 51 0.18 11.96 0.16
C SER A 51 -0.60 10.84 0.84
N VAL A 52 -0.46 9.63 0.31
CA VAL A 52 -1.14 8.44 0.83
C VAL A 52 -0.25 7.75 1.86
N THR A 53 -0.82 7.45 3.01
CA THR A 53 -0.15 6.65 4.03
C THR A 53 -0.32 5.16 3.73
N CYS A 54 0.78 4.43 3.72
CA CYS A 54 0.78 2.97 3.62
C CYS A 54 1.71 2.35 4.67
N VAL A 55 1.23 1.28 5.30
CA VAL A 55 2.01 0.42 6.20
C VAL A 55 1.91 -1.02 5.73
N LEU A 56 3.03 -1.71 5.65
CA LEU A 56 3.12 -3.13 5.35
C LEU A 56 3.96 -3.82 6.43
N ASP A 57 3.43 -4.88 7.02
CA ASP A 57 4.13 -5.76 7.93
C ASP A 57 4.58 -7.01 7.14
N SER A 58 5.88 -7.12 6.89
CA SER A 58 6.42 -8.22 6.06
C SER A 58 6.35 -9.59 6.74
N LYS A 59 6.26 -9.62 8.07
CA LYS A 59 6.14 -10.88 8.83
C LYS A 59 4.76 -11.51 8.67
N THR A 60 3.72 -10.68 8.72
CA THR A 60 2.33 -11.14 8.67
C THR A 60 1.68 -10.98 7.31
N GLY A 61 2.24 -10.15 6.42
CA GLY A 61 1.62 -9.74 5.18
C GLY A 61 0.51 -8.69 5.36
N ALA A 62 0.29 -8.20 6.58
CA ALA A 62 -0.73 -7.19 6.83
C ALA A 62 -0.40 -5.89 6.12
N VAL A 63 -1.37 -5.32 5.39
CA VAL A 63 -1.23 -4.07 4.64
C VAL A 63 -2.39 -3.13 4.96
N GLN A 64 -2.07 -1.85 5.18
CA GLN A 64 -3.03 -0.82 5.49
C GLN A 64 -2.76 0.44 4.69
N PHE A 65 -3.83 1.05 4.19
CA PHE A 65 -3.79 2.36 3.53
C PHE A 65 -4.77 3.31 4.21
N ALA A 66 -4.37 4.58 4.28
CA ALA A 66 -5.26 5.68 4.67
C ALA A 66 -5.11 6.82 3.65
N VAL A 67 -6.23 7.30 3.13
CA VAL A 67 -6.32 8.30 2.07
C VAL A 67 -7.28 9.39 2.50
N LEU A 68 -6.83 10.64 2.54
CA LEU A 68 -7.68 11.79 2.79
C LEU A 68 -8.41 12.19 1.51
N MET A 69 -9.74 12.17 1.49
CA MET A 69 -10.53 12.39 0.29
C MET A 69 -10.30 13.78 -0.33
N LYS A 70 -10.14 14.82 0.48
CA LYS A 70 -9.83 16.19 0.03
C LYS A 70 -8.45 16.34 -0.61
N GLY A 71 -7.57 15.35 -0.49
CA GLY A 71 -6.23 15.36 -1.07
C GLY A 71 -6.18 14.90 -2.53
N PHE A 72 -7.31 14.53 -3.15
CA PHE A 72 -7.37 14.27 -4.58
C PHE A 72 -7.32 15.56 -5.39
N GLU A 73 -6.43 15.60 -6.38
CA GLU A 73 -6.21 16.73 -7.27
C GLU A 73 -6.78 16.41 -8.65
N PHE A 74 -7.58 17.34 -9.18
CA PHE A 74 -8.21 17.29 -10.50
C PHE A 74 -7.65 18.36 -11.42
N LYS A 75 -7.72 18.12 -12.74
CA LYS A 75 -7.34 19.15 -13.72
C LYS A 75 -8.27 20.36 -13.72
N LYS A 76 -9.55 20.16 -13.39
CA LYS A 76 -10.59 21.20 -13.37
C LYS A 76 -11.07 21.40 -11.94
N ALA A 77 -10.99 22.62 -11.41
CA ALA A 77 -11.42 22.95 -10.04
C ALA A 77 -12.87 22.57 -9.77
N LEU A 78 -13.78 22.81 -10.73
CA LEU A 78 -15.18 22.44 -10.60
C LEU A 78 -15.39 20.94 -10.43
N MET A 79 -14.58 20.11 -11.10
CA MET A 79 -14.65 18.65 -10.89
C MET A 79 -14.19 18.25 -9.48
N GLN A 80 -13.17 18.93 -8.97
CA GLN A 80 -12.70 18.71 -7.60
C GLN A 80 -13.75 19.09 -6.56
N GLU A 81 -14.44 20.20 -6.77
CA GLU A 81 -15.55 20.64 -5.93
C GLU A 81 -16.69 19.61 -5.96
N HIS A 82 -17.18 19.23 -7.15
CA HIS A 82 -18.22 18.21 -7.29
C HIS A 82 -17.83 16.87 -6.67
N PHE A 83 -16.57 16.45 -6.85
CA PHE A 83 -16.08 15.23 -6.21
C PHE A 83 -16.19 15.31 -4.69
N ASN A 84 -15.74 16.39 -4.09
CA ASN A 84 -15.75 16.56 -2.63
C ASN A 84 -17.16 16.72 -2.05
N GLU A 85 -18.03 17.46 -2.71
CA GLU A 85 -19.33 17.83 -2.17
C GLU A 85 -20.43 16.85 -2.55
N ASN A 86 -20.48 16.42 -3.83
CA ASN A 86 -21.62 15.70 -4.35
C ASN A 86 -21.40 14.19 -4.47
N TYR A 87 -20.13 13.73 -4.62
CA TYR A 87 -19.86 12.32 -4.82
C TYR A 87 -19.35 11.64 -3.55
N VAL A 88 -18.27 12.13 -2.96
CA VAL A 88 -17.67 11.46 -1.81
C VAL A 88 -18.02 12.10 -0.47
N GLU A 89 -18.73 13.24 -0.48
CA GLU A 89 -19.13 13.99 0.71
C GLU A 89 -17.96 14.10 1.71
N SER A 90 -16.82 14.65 1.25
CA SER A 90 -15.55 14.60 1.97
C SER A 90 -15.54 15.28 3.33
N ASP A 91 -16.50 16.15 3.63
CA ASP A 91 -16.72 16.74 4.96
C ASP A 91 -17.31 15.72 5.93
N LYS A 92 -18.18 14.84 5.46
CA LYS A 92 -18.82 13.79 6.24
C LYS A 92 -18.00 12.51 6.29
N TYR A 93 -17.35 12.17 5.18
CA TYR A 93 -16.50 11.00 5.00
C TYR A 93 -15.07 11.41 4.61
N PRO A 94 -14.28 11.97 5.54
CA PRO A 94 -13.02 12.64 5.20
C PRO A 94 -11.92 11.72 4.70
N LYS A 95 -12.07 10.40 4.88
CA LYS A 95 -11.04 9.42 4.49
C LYS A 95 -11.62 8.12 3.97
N ALA A 96 -10.84 7.48 3.10
CA ALA A 96 -10.96 6.08 2.77
C ALA A 96 -9.84 5.27 3.45
N GLU A 97 -10.16 4.06 3.89
CA GLU A 97 -9.22 3.15 4.54
C GLU A 97 -9.28 1.76 3.89
N PHE A 98 -8.12 1.18 3.65
CA PHE A 98 -8.01 -0.22 3.27
C PHE A 98 -7.25 -0.98 4.36
N ARG A 99 -7.78 -2.13 4.75
CA ARG A 99 -7.12 -3.07 5.65
C ARG A 99 -7.17 -4.46 5.05
N GLY A 100 -6.03 -5.03 4.77
CA GLY A 100 -5.93 -6.31 4.10
C GLY A 100 -4.66 -7.07 4.43
N GLN A 101 -4.46 -8.11 3.66
CA GLN A 101 -3.33 -9.01 3.82
C GLN A 101 -2.85 -9.48 2.44
N ILE A 102 -1.55 -9.63 2.28
CA ILE A 102 -0.92 -10.33 1.18
C ILE A 102 -1.04 -11.82 1.50
N VAL A 103 -1.91 -12.54 0.78
CA VAL A 103 -2.23 -13.95 1.11
C VAL A 103 -1.12 -14.92 0.73
N ASN A 104 -0.27 -14.55 -0.24
CA ASN A 104 0.92 -15.30 -0.62
C ASN A 104 2.21 -14.69 -0.03
N ASN A 105 2.15 -14.15 1.18
CA ASN A 105 3.27 -13.43 1.82
C ASN A 105 4.56 -14.26 1.91
N ASN A 106 4.44 -15.58 2.07
CA ASN A 106 5.59 -16.49 2.16
C ASN A 106 6.39 -16.61 0.84
N ASP A 107 5.81 -16.19 -0.29
CA ASP A 107 6.48 -16.23 -1.60
C ASP A 107 7.35 -14.98 -1.83
N ILE A 108 7.30 -14.00 -0.93
CA ILE A 108 7.99 -12.72 -1.06
C ILE A 108 9.24 -12.69 -0.18
N ALA A 109 10.41 -12.66 -0.81
CA ALA A 109 11.69 -12.54 -0.08
C ALA A 109 12.04 -11.07 0.14
N TYR A 110 11.53 -10.46 1.20
CA TYR A 110 11.69 -9.03 1.52
C TYR A 110 13.15 -8.59 1.75
N ALA A 111 14.06 -9.52 2.01
CA ALA A 111 15.49 -9.25 2.19
C ALA A 111 16.30 -9.39 0.89
N LYS A 112 15.70 -9.80 -0.23
CA LYS A 112 16.38 -10.07 -1.50
C LYS A 112 15.81 -9.21 -2.60
N ASP A 113 16.67 -8.44 -3.27
CA ASP A 113 16.28 -7.65 -4.43
C ASP A 113 15.61 -8.53 -5.51
N GLY A 114 14.50 -8.06 -6.06
CA GLY A 114 13.73 -8.79 -7.07
C GLY A 114 12.28 -8.32 -7.18
N GLU A 115 11.59 -8.76 -8.21
CA GLU A 115 10.16 -8.51 -8.42
C GLU A 115 9.35 -9.74 -7.99
N TYR A 116 8.35 -9.50 -7.13
CA TYR A 116 7.47 -10.52 -6.56
C TYR A 116 6.01 -10.18 -6.87
N LYS A 117 5.23 -11.19 -7.20
CA LYS A 117 3.76 -11.06 -7.29
C LYS A 117 3.19 -11.05 -5.87
N ALA A 118 2.23 -10.17 -5.63
CA ALA A 118 1.50 -10.07 -4.37
C ALA A 118 0.00 -10.22 -4.65
N HIS A 119 -0.63 -11.20 -4.03
CA HIS A 119 -2.07 -11.37 -4.06
C HIS A 119 -2.67 -10.81 -2.78
N VAL A 120 -3.45 -9.74 -2.91
CA VAL A 120 -3.95 -8.94 -1.79
C VAL A 120 -5.45 -9.11 -1.64
N LYS A 121 -5.90 -9.44 -0.42
CA LYS A 121 -7.31 -9.48 -0.04
C LYS A 121 -7.54 -8.59 1.17
N GLY A 122 -8.63 -7.85 1.18
CA GLY A 122 -8.94 -6.98 2.31
C GLY A 122 -10.28 -6.28 2.17
N LYS A 123 -10.47 -5.30 3.04
CA LYS A 123 -11.70 -4.49 3.11
C LYS A 123 -11.36 -3.03 2.84
N LEU A 124 -12.06 -2.46 1.86
CA LEU A 124 -12.01 -1.02 1.58
C LEU A 124 -13.25 -0.37 2.18
N THR A 125 -13.01 0.59 3.07
CA THR A 125 -14.04 1.45 3.65
C THR A 125 -13.96 2.83 3.01
N MET A 126 -15.01 3.28 2.37
CA MET A 126 -15.14 4.58 1.71
C MET A 126 -16.60 5.01 1.74
N HIS A 127 -16.86 6.32 1.90
CA HIS A 127 -18.22 6.88 1.92
C HIS A 127 -19.18 6.13 2.87
N GLY A 128 -18.67 5.73 4.06
CA GLY A 128 -19.42 5.00 5.07
C GLY A 128 -19.73 3.53 4.74
N GLN A 129 -19.30 3.01 3.59
CA GLN A 129 -19.50 1.63 3.17
C GLN A 129 -18.21 0.84 3.20
N THR A 130 -18.28 -0.44 3.57
CA THR A 130 -17.15 -1.36 3.55
C THR A 130 -17.43 -2.50 2.58
N ARG A 131 -16.48 -2.77 1.68
CA ARG A 131 -16.55 -3.85 0.70
C ARG A 131 -15.27 -4.66 0.68
N ASP A 132 -15.38 -5.92 0.34
CA ASP A 132 -14.23 -6.76 0.09
C ASP A 132 -13.57 -6.38 -1.24
N VAL A 133 -12.25 -6.33 -1.25
CA VAL A 133 -11.42 -6.07 -2.42
C VAL A 133 -10.36 -7.15 -2.50
N GLU A 134 -10.22 -7.72 -3.70
CA GLU A 134 -9.17 -8.67 -4.03
C GLU A 134 -8.47 -8.21 -5.30
N THR A 135 -7.14 -8.20 -5.29
CA THR A 135 -6.35 -7.74 -6.43
C THR A 135 -4.97 -8.37 -6.44
N ASP A 136 -4.42 -8.51 -7.63
CA ASP A 136 -3.00 -8.80 -7.82
C ASP A 136 -2.21 -7.50 -7.92
N GLY A 137 -1.03 -7.53 -7.33
CA GLY A 137 -0.06 -6.44 -7.38
C GLY A 137 1.35 -6.96 -7.54
N LYS A 138 2.29 -6.03 -7.53
CA LYS A 138 3.72 -6.31 -7.59
C LYS A 138 4.44 -5.60 -6.46
N ILE A 139 5.44 -6.28 -5.91
CA ILE A 139 6.41 -5.72 -4.96
C ILE A 139 7.78 -5.89 -5.57
N ASN A 140 8.44 -4.79 -5.88
CA ASN A 140 9.83 -4.79 -6.28
C ASN A 140 10.67 -4.41 -5.05
N VAL A 141 11.43 -5.37 -4.54
CA VAL A 141 12.40 -5.15 -3.45
C VAL A 141 13.68 -4.60 -4.08
N LYS A 142 14.10 -3.43 -3.67
CA LYS A 142 15.31 -2.79 -4.18
C LYS A 142 16.01 -1.98 -3.10
N ASN A 143 17.25 -2.34 -2.79
CA ASN A 143 18.08 -1.67 -1.78
C ASN A 143 17.35 -1.54 -0.42
N GLY A 144 16.65 -2.59 0.01
CA GLY A 144 15.90 -2.63 1.25
C GLY A 144 14.60 -1.80 1.28
N LYS A 145 14.19 -1.21 0.15
CA LYS A 145 12.90 -0.52 -0.02
C LYS A 145 11.93 -1.39 -0.80
N LEU A 146 10.63 -1.16 -0.60
CA LEU A 146 9.57 -1.85 -1.35
C LEU A 146 8.88 -0.87 -2.30
N LEU A 147 9.00 -1.10 -3.60
CA LEU A 147 8.24 -0.39 -4.62
C LEU A 147 7.04 -1.25 -4.98
N THR A 148 5.84 -0.77 -4.66
CA THR A 148 4.60 -1.52 -4.82
C THR A 148 3.71 -0.89 -5.88
N ASN A 149 3.03 -1.75 -6.66
CA ASN A 149 2.03 -1.34 -7.63
C ASN A 149 0.86 -2.30 -7.58
N ALA A 150 -0.36 -1.77 -7.61
CA ALA A 150 -1.59 -2.56 -7.80
C ALA A 150 -2.60 -1.76 -8.63
N VAL A 151 -3.42 -2.47 -9.41
CA VAL A 151 -4.50 -1.88 -10.20
C VAL A 151 -5.75 -2.73 -10.00
N PHE A 152 -6.84 -2.11 -9.59
CA PHE A 152 -8.13 -2.78 -9.40
C PHE A 152 -9.29 -1.86 -9.75
N THR A 153 -10.48 -2.43 -9.81
CA THR A 153 -11.71 -1.68 -10.10
C THR A 153 -12.69 -1.76 -8.93
N ILE A 154 -13.47 -0.70 -8.78
CA ILE A 154 -14.62 -0.67 -7.87
C ILE A 154 -15.85 -0.16 -8.62
N LEU A 155 -17.02 -0.45 -8.08
CA LEU A 155 -18.28 0.18 -8.51
C LEU A 155 -18.62 1.30 -7.52
N MET A 156 -18.94 2.49 -8.03
CA MET A 156 -19.35 3.62 -7.17
C MET A 156 -20.62 3.29 -6.39
N SER A 157 -21.54 2.55 -7.03
CA SER A 157 -22.79 2.09 -6.41
C SER A 157 -22.57 1.20 -5.16
N ASP A 158 -21.45 0.44 -5.10
CA ASP A 158 -21.14 -0.39 -3.94
C ASP A 158 -20.83 0.44 -2.69
N TYR A 159 -20.43 1.68 -2.90
CA TYR A 159 -20.12 2.65 -1.83
C TYR A 159 -21.20 3.71 -1.66
N ASN A 160 -22.41 3.47 -2.16
CA ASN A 160 -23.53 4.42 -2.13
C ASN A 160 -23.22 5.78 -2.76
N ILE A 161 -22.29 5.80 -3.71
CA ILE A 161 -21.98 7.00 -4.49
C ILE A 161 -22.87 6.96 -5.74
N SER A 162 -23.85 7.84 -5.78
CA SER A 162 -24.81 7.91 -6.89
C SER A 162 -24.35 8.87 -7.98
N ILE A 163 -24.54 8.46 -9.23
CA ILE A 163 -24.31 9.32 -10.40
C ILE A 163 -25.65 9.99 -10.74
N PRO A 164 -25.74 11.34 -10.72
CA PRO A 164 -26.95 12.04 -11.13
C PRO A 164 -27.38 11.68 -12.55
N ASN A 165 -28.66 11.53 -12.79
CA ASN A 165 -29.21 11.13 -14.10
C ASN A 165 -28.74 12.03 -15.26
N LEU A 166 -28.57 13.34 -15.00
CA LEU A 166 -28.12 14.32 -15.98
C LEU A 166 -26.72 14.04 -16.54
N VAL A 167 -25.86 13.37 -15.79
CA VAL A 167 -24.47 13.07 -16.15
C VAL A 167 -24.19 11.57 -16.26
N LYS A 168 -25.22 10.73 -16.15
CA LYS A 168 -25.09 9.28 -16.13
C LYS A 168 -24.46 8.71 -17.43
N GLU A 169 -24.72 9.34 -18.55
CA GLU A 169 -24.09 8.95 -19.83
C GLU A 169 -22.63 9.42 -19.93
N ASN A 170 -22.24 10.42 -19.15
CA ASN A 170 -20.92 11.00 -19.16
C ASN A 170 -19.95 10.33 -18.18
N MET A 171 -20.47 9.56 -17.22
CA MET A 171 -19.68 8.92 -16.15
C MET A 171 -19.91 7.40 -16.14
N SER A 172 -18.85 6.66 -15.87
CA SER A 172 -18.94 5.22 -15.63
C SER A 172 -19.14 4.95 -14.13
N ASN A 173 -20.03 3.98 -13.82
CA ASN A 173 -20.10 3.44 -12.46
C ASN A 173 -18.83 2.70 -12.04
N THR A 174 -18.07 2.20 -13.03
CA THR A 174 -16.79 1.52 -12.80
C THR A 174 -15.65 2.52 -12.73
N VAL A 175 -14.87 2.44 -11.66
CA VAL A 175 -13.69 3.27 -11.42
C VAL A 175 -12.46 2.38 -11.34
N THR A 176 -11.46 2.62 -12.17
CA THR A 176 -10.16 1.97 -12.10
C THR A 176 -9.25 2.74 -11.16
N ILE A 177 -8.70 2.07 -10.16
CA ILE A 177 -7.80 2.64 -9.15
C ILE A 177 -6.41 2.07 -9.38
N THR A 178 -5.40 2.94 -9.41
CA THR A 178 -3.99 2.57 -9.47
C THR A 178 -3.29 3.07 -8.21
N VAL A 179 -2.60 2.17 -7.52
CA VAL A 179 -1.84 2.45 -6.29
C VAL A 179 -0.36 2.23 -6.57
N ASN A 180 0.48 3.22 -6.22
CA ASN A 180 1.93 3.12 -6.28
C ASN A 180 2.52 3.65 -4.99
N CYS A 181 3.35 2.86 -4.33
CA CYS A 181 4.03 3.27 -3.11
C CYS A 181 5.50 2.86 -3.14
N THR A 182 6.34 3.74 -2.63
CA THR A 182 7.69 3.39 -2.20
C THR A 182 7.70 3.41 -0.68
N LEU A 183 7.89 2.25 -0.08
CA LEU A 183 7.91 2.09 1.37
C LEU A 183 9.35 1.93 1.84
N ASP A 184 9.70 2.69 2.85
CA ASP A 184 10.96 2.58 3.55
C ASP A 184 10.82 1.65 4.76
N PRO A 185 11.89 0.93 5.15
CA PRO A 185 11.90 0.17 6.40
C PRO A 185 11.64 1.11 7.58
N LEU A 186 10.69 0.74 8.44
CA LEU A 186 10.42 1.49 9.66
C LEU A 186 11.49 1.14 10.69
N LYS A 187 12.45 2.06 10.92
CA LYS A 187 13.48 1.88 11.96
C LYS A 187 12.79 1.89 13.32
N SER A 188 13.00 0.83 14.09
CA SER A 188 12.64 0.72 15.51
C SER A 188 13.56 1.58 16.36
#